data_6e6fe63c4dcf083f95a15bff3e55a7e4
#
_entry.id   6e6fe63c4dcf083f95a15bff3e55a7e4
#
_cell.length_a   1.000
_cell.length_b   1.000
_cell.length_c   1.000
_cell.angle_alpha   90.00
_cell.angle_beta   90.00
_cell.angle_gamma   90.00
#
_symmetry.space_group_name_H-M   'P 1'
#
loop_
_entity.id
_entity.type
_entity.pdbx_description
1 polymer ?
#
loop_
_entity_poly.entity_id
_entity_poly.type
_entity_poly.pdbx_seq_one_letter_code
_entity_poly.pdbx_strand_id
1 'polypeptide(L)'
;MLFRSEIEMGVITPTGAVGRVVKTSVSTAVVLLITDPNNAVTALVQRTRDEGILEGTRTGRARLKYIPLLSTVRAGDPVVTSGLTGKFPKGVPIGTIVKIEKDEGGLFQTADVEPEVDFAKLEEVLVVTKPRAEELPPPPAPDGKTPS
;
A
#
# COMPACT_ATOMS: atom_id res chain seq x y z
N MET A 1 -6.95 -23.67 9.27
CA MET A 1 -7.03 -22.94 8.94
C MET A 1 -6.76 -22.58 8.64
N LEU A 2 -7.20 -22.57 8.68
CA LEU A 2 -6.82 -22.19 8.05
C LEU A 2 -6.32 -21.10 8.12
N PHE A 3 -5.38 -21.02 8.37
CA PHE A 3 -4.81 -19.87 8.14
C PHE A 3 -4.97 -19.47 6.83
N ARG A 4 -5.19 -18.39 6.62
CA ARG A 4 -5.10 -17.91 5.31
C ARG A 4 -4.69 -16.48 5.31
N SER A 5 -3.92 -16.15 4.34
CA SER A 5 -3.71 -14.78 4.02
C SER A 5 -5.01 -14.24 3.51
N GLU A 6 -5.39 -13.14 4.06
CA GLU A 6 -6.61 -12.52 3.58
C GLU A 6 -6.39 -11.99 2.18
N ILE A 7 -7.35 -12.21 1.31
CA ILE A 7 -7.36 -11.59 0.00
C ILE A 7 -7.35 -10.07 0.21
N GLU A 8 -6.56 -9.37 -0.59
CA GLU A 8 -6.34 -7.93 -0.55
C GLU A 8 -5.48 -7.44 0.59
N MET A 9 -4.89 -8.33 1.37
CA MET A 9 -3.91 -7.92 2.35
C MET A 9 -2.64 -7.42 1.66
N GLY A 10 -2.04 -6.40 2.25
CA GLY A 10 -0.80 -5.84 1.71
C GLY A 10 0.38 -6.77 1.86
N VAL A 11 1.29 -6.70 0.91
CA VAL A 11 2.55 -7.46 0.92
C VAL A 11 3.67 -6.44 0.96
N ILE A 12 4.58 -6.62 1.90
CA ILE A 12 5.68 -5.67 2.09
C ILE A 12 7.01 -6.41 2.17
N THR A 13 8.08 -5.64 1.94
CA THR A 13 9.45 -6.04 2.25
C THR A 13 10.03 -5.01 3.22
N PRO A 14 11.23 -5.22 3.76
CA PRO A 14 11.87 -4.18 4.54
C PRO A 14 12.07 -2.87 3.78
N THR A 15 12.11 -2.92 2.45
CA THR A 15 12.28 -1.73 1.62
C THR A 15 10.99 -0.99 1.36
N GLY A 16 9.87 -1.70 1.34
CA GLY A 16 8.60 -1.02 1.11
C GLY A 16 7.48 -1.92 0.64
N ALA A 17 6.45 -1.30 0.10
CA ALA A 17 5.24 -1.99 -0.35
C ALA A 17 5.46 -2.72 -1.67
N VAL A 18 4.98 -3.94 -1.75
CA VAL A 18 5.09 -4.79 -2.93
C VAL A 18 3.77 -4.84 -3.70
N GLY A 19 2.68 -5.10 -3.01
CA GLY A 19 1.38 -5.25 -3.64
C GLY A 19 0.36 -5.81 -2.68
N ARG A 20 -0.66 -6.46 -3.22
CA ARG A 20 -1.69 -7.07 -2.39
C ARG A 20 -2.00 -8.48 -2.86
N VAL A 21 -2.43 -9.30 -1.94
CA VAL A 21 -2.82 -10.69 -2.25
C VAL A 21 -4.18 -10.67 -2.92
N VAL A 22 -4.27 -11.26 -4.09
CA VAL A 22 -5.53 -11.33 -4.83
C VAL A 22 -6.07 -12.74 -4.95
N LYS A 23 -5.24 -13.73 -4.68
CA LYS A 23 -5.67 -15.12 -4.76
C LYS A 23 -4.78 -15.98 -3.89
N THR A 24 -5.37 -16.94 -3.18
CA THR A 24 -4.61 -17.85 -2.35
C THR A 24 -5.00 -19.29 -2.66
N SER A 25 -4.07 -20.20 -2.42
CA SER A 25 -4.31 -21.62 -2.43
C SER A 25 -3.65 -22.21 -1.19
N VAL A 26 -3.61 -23.53 -1.11
CA VAL A 26 -3.05 -24.20 0.06
C VAL A 26 -1.60 -23.82 0.30
N SER A 27 -0.84 -23.67 -0.76
CA SER A 27 0.60 -23.46 -0.63
C SER A 27 1.12 -22.23 -1.40
N THR A 28 0.24 -21.48 -2.06
CA THR A 28 0.67 -20.36 -2.88
C THR A 28 -0.25 -19.16 -2.72
N ALA A 29 0.27 -18.02 -3.10
CA ALA A 29 -0.52 -16.80 -3.16
C ALA A 29 -0.12 -16.03 -4.40
N VAL A 30 -1.09 -15.39 -5.03
CA VAL A 30 -0.85 -14.49 -6.15
C VAL A 30 -0.91 -13.06 -5.64
N VAL A 31 0.13 -12.31 -5.93
CA VAL A 31 0.26 -10.93 -5.48
C VAL A 31 0.14 -10.01 -6.68
N LEU A 32 -0.77 -9.05 -6.59
CA LEU A 32 -0.88 -8.00 -7.60
C LEU A 32 0.03 -6.86 -7.18
N LEU A 33 1.05 -6.61 -7.97
CA LEU A 33 2.08 -5.63 -7.63
C LEU A 33 1.51 -4.21 -7.64
N ILE A 34 2.11 -3.33 -6.85
CA ILE A 34 1.68 -1.92 -6.84
C ILE A 34 1.91 -1.25 -8.19
N THR A 35 2.79 -1.80 -9.02
CA THR A 35 3.05 -1.31 -10.37
C THR A 35 2.12 -1.91 -11.42
N ASP A 36 1.21 -2.79 -11.03
CA ASP A 36 0.25 -3.36 -11.96
C ASP A 36 -0.86 -2.35 -12.25
N PRO A 37 -1.21 -2.15 -13.55
CA PRO A 37 -2.26 -1.17 -13.90
C PRO A 37 -3.62 -1.46 -13.27
N ASN A 38 -3.87 -2.69 -12.85
CA ASN A 38 -5.14 -3.06 -12.21
C ASN A 38 -5.14 -2.87 -10.70
N ASN A 39 -4.05 -2.37 -10.14
CA ASN A 39 -3.94 -2.17 -8.70
C ASN A 39 -4.03 -0.68 -8.37
N ALA A 40 -4.84 -0.35 -7.39
CA ALA A 40 -4.98 1.01 -6.89
C ALA A 40 -4.85 1.00 -5.37
N VAL A 41 -4.04 1.88 -4.85
CA VAL A 41 -3.73 1.96 -3.42
C VAL A 41 -3.81 3.41 -2.98
N THR A 42 -4.42 3.66 -1.84
CA THR A 42 -4.38 5.01 -1.28
C THR A 42 -2.98 5.29 -0.72
N ALA A 43 -2.46 6.44 -1.07
CA ALA A 43 -1.10 6.80 -0.71
C ALA A 43 -1.04 8.28 -0.36
N LEU A 44 0.03 8.68 0.28
CA LEU A 44 0.22 10.08 0.58
C LEU A 44 1.67 10.48 0.36
N VAL A 45 1.85 11.74 0.01
CA VAL A 45 3.18 12.34 -0.06
C VAL A 45 3.58 12.69 1.36
N GLN A 46 4.66 12.10 1.83
CA GLN A 46 5.03 12.21 3.24
C GLN A 46 5.30 13.66 3.67
N ARG A 47 5.95 14.44 2.83
CA ARG A 47 6.33 15.80 3.17
C ARG A 47 5.14 16.74 3.25
N THR A 48 4.24 16.66 2.27
CA THR A 48 3.11 17.60 2.17
C THR A 48 1.85 17.08 2.82
N ARG A 49 1.77 15.77 3.10
CA ARG A 49 0.62 15.09 3.66
C ARG A 49 -0.57 15.03 2.73
N ASP A 50 -0.35 15.29 1.45
CA ASP A 50 -1.43 15.19 0.45
C ASP A 50 -1.66 13.74 0.07
N GLU A 51 -2.91 13.35 0.06
CA GLU A 51 -3.31 11.99 -0.29
C GLU A 51 -3.74 11.91 -1.74
N GLY A 52 -3.61 10.72 -2.31
CA GLY A 52 -4.06 10.45 -3.66
C GLY A 52 -4.23 8.95 -3.86
N ILE A 53 -4.53 8.59 -5.10
CA ILE A 53 -4.66 7.19 -5.49
C ILE A 53 -3.45 6.82 -6.32
N LEU A 54 -2.73 5.80 -5.87
CA LEU A 54 -1.58 5.28 -6.59
C LEU A 54 -2.03 4.13 -7.48
N GLU A 55 -1.78 4.25 -8.77
CA GLU A 55 -2.09 3.20 -9.74
C GLU A 55 -0.83 2.78 -10.47
N GLY A 56 -0.73 1.51 -10.79
CA GLY A 56 0.37 1.02 -11.60
C GLY A 56 0.27 1.47 -13.05
N THR A 57 1.39 1.44 -13.76
CA THR A 57 1.44 1.76 -15.18
C THR A 57 1.98 0.58 -15.96
N ARG A 58 1.76 0.61 -17.27
CA ARG A 58 2.25 -0.47 -18.13
C ARG A 58 3.77 -0.53 -18.23
N THR A 59 4.44 0.52 -17.81
CA THR A 59 5.90 0.61 -17.88
C THR A 59 6.59 0.15 -16.59
N GLY A 60 5.83 -0.39 -15.64
CA GLY A 60 6.41 -0.88 -14.39
C GLY A 60 6.67 0.19 -13.36
N ARG A 61 6.02 1.34 -13.51
CA ARG A 61 6.05 2.41 -12.53
C ARG A 61 4.68 2.59 -11.93
N ALA A 62 4.52 3.61 -11.13
CA ALA A 62 3.24 3.93 -10.54
C ALA A 62 2.97 5.43 -10.69
N ARG A 63 1.71 5.78 -10.65
CA ARG A 63 1.27 7.17 -10.69
C ARG A 63 0.40 7.49 -9.51
N LEU A 64 0.71 8.57 -8.85
CA LEU A 64 -0.12 9.10 -7.78
C LEU A 64 -1.05 10.15 -8.37
N LYS A 65 -2.34 9.86 -8.37
CA LYS A 65 -3.36 10.72 -8.97
C LYS A 65 -4.15 11.48 -7.92
N TYR A 66 -4.83 12.52 -8.36
CA TYR A 66 -5.74 13.32 -7.52
C TYR A 66 -5.03 14.11 -6.43
N ILE A 67 -3.79 14.50 -6.69
CA ILE A 67 -3.09 15.41 -5.80
C ILE A 67 -3.68 16.80 -6.03
N PRO A 68 -4.04 17.54 -4.97
CA PRO A 68 -4.59 18.89 -5.17
C PRO A 68 -3.63 19.77 -5.96
N LEU A 69 -4.19 20.58 -6.87
CA LEU A 69 -3.39 21.41 -7.74
C LEU A 69 -2.53 22.42 -6.97
N LEU A 70 -3.01 22.85 -5.80
CA LEU A 70 -2.28 23.81 -4.97
C LEU A 70 -1.21 23.17 -4.11
N SER A 71 -1.11 21.85 -4.13
CA SER A 71 -0.08 21.17 -3.36
C SER A 71 1.32 21.52 -3.86
N THR A 72 2.27 21.59 -2.95
CA THR A 72 3.65 21.91 -3.25
C THR A 72 4.51 20.66 -3.48
N VAL A 73 3.90 19.56 -3.89
CA VAL A 73 4.64 18.33 -4.20
C VAL A 73 5.68 18.60 -5.29
N ARG A 74 6.78 17.88 -5.21
CA ARG A 74 7.88 18.03 -6.16
C ARG A 74 8.65 16.73 -6.30
N ALA A 75 9.46 16.65 -7.38
CA ALA A 75 10.34 15.50 -7.57
C ALA A 75 11.26 15.35 -6.37
N GLY A 76 11.48 14.11 -5.96
CA GLY A 76 12.26 13.78 -4.79
C GLY A 76 11.42 13.52 -3.54
N ASP A 77 10.14 13.83 -3.57
CA ASP A 77 9.28 13.63 -2.40
C ASP A 77 8.98 12.14 -2.20
N PRO A 78 9.13 11.64 -0.96
CA PRO A 78 8.75 10.26 -0.67
C PRO A 78 7.23 10.08 -0.66
N VAL A 79 6.80 8.92 -1.14
CA VAL A 79 5.39 8.52 -1.13
C VAL A 79 5.27 7.28 -0.26
N VAL A 80 4.30 7.31 0.63
CA VAL A 80 4.07 6.22 1.59
C VAL A 80 2.59 5.84 1.57
N THR A 81 2.29 4.69 2.18
CA THR A 81 0.89 4.26 2.29
C THR A 81 0.15 5.16 3.26
N SER A 82 -1.13 5.41 2.99
CA SER A 82 -1.94 6.26 3.85
C SER A 82 -2.60 5.52 4.99
N GLY A 83 -2.77 4.22 4.85
CA GLY A 83 -3.46 3.41 5.85
C GLY A 83 -4.98 3.50 5.78
N LEU A 84 -5.53 4.29 4.86
CA LEU A 84 -6.98 4.52 4.82
C LEU A 84 -7.79 3.28 4.50
N THR A 85 -7.30 2.44 3.61
CA THR A 85 -8.06 1.26 3.20
C THR A 85 -7.77 0.03 4.06
N GLY A 86 -6.83 0.14 4.98
CA GLY A 86 -6.50 -0.95 5.87
C GLY A 86 -5.71 -2.10 5.25
N LYS A 87 -5.35 -2.00 3.98
CA LYS A 87 -4.56 -3.03 3.31
C LYS A 87 -3.10 -2.97 3.72
N PHE A 88 -2.63 -1.78 3.99
CA PHE A 88 -1.27 -1.54 4.49
C PHE A 88 -1.34 -0.73 5.77
N PRO A 89 -0.40 -0.93 6.69
CA PRO A 89 -0.24 0.03 7.77
C PRO A 89 0.11 1.39 7.19
N LYS A 90 -0.15 2.44 7.93
CA LYS A 90 0.21 3.79 7.52
C LYS A 90 1.73 3.94 7.50
N GLY A 91 2.24 4.60 6.47
CA GLY A 91 3.64 4.97 6.44
C GLY A 91 4.58 3.97 5.82
N VAL A 92 4.09 2.91 5.18
CA VAL A 92 4.96 1.97 4.48
C VAL A 92 5.51 2.66 3.22
N PRO A 93 6.82 2.68 3.00
CA PRO A 93 7.38 3.30 1.81
C PRO A 93 6.85 2.67 0.54
N ILE A 94 6.52 3.51 -0.44
CA ILE A 94 6.11 3.06 -1.76
C ILE A 94 7.18 3.42 -2.78
N GLY A 95 7.61 4.67 -2.78
CA GLY A 95 8.58 5.12 -3.76
C GLY A 95 8.83 6.61 -3.65
N THR A 96 9.40 7.16 -4.71
CA THR A 96 9.79 8.56 -4.77
C THR A 96 9.21 9.19 -6.02
N ILE A 97 8.71 10.41 -5.90
CA ILE A 97 8.21 11.17 -7.04
C ILE A 97 9.38 11.53 -7.94
N VAL A 98 9.24 11.23 -9.22
CA VAL A 98 10.28 11.55 -10.21
C VAL A 98 9.83 12.61 -11.21
N LYS A 99 8.51 12.80 -11.37
CA LYS A 99 7.97 13.76 -12.32
C LYS A 99 6.57 14.17 -11.89
N ILE A 100 6.22 15.41 -12.13
CA ILE A 100 4.90 15.93 -11.82
C ILE A 100 4.28 16.52 -13.08
N GLU A 101 3.01 16.19 -13.32
CA GLU A 101 2.23 16.75 -14.42
C GLU A 101 0.99 17.41 -13.85
N LYS A 102 0.75 18.65 -14.26
CA LYS A 102 -0.46 19.35 -13.87
C LYS A 102 -1.45 19.30 -15.03
N ASP A 103 -2.68 18.96 -14.74
CA ASP A 103 -3.74 18.97 -15.74
C ASP A 103 -4.05 20.41 -16.13
N GLU A 104 -4.04 20.68 -17.43
CA GLU A 104 -4.46 21.98 -17.91
C GLU A 104 -5.95 22.13 -17.67
N GLY A 105 -6.33 23.15 -16.93
CA GLY A 105 -7.73 23.38 -16.60
C GLY A 105 -8.32 22.40 -15.61
N GLY A 106 -7.50 21.48 -15.07
CA GLY A 106 -7.95 20.52 -14.09
C GLY A 106 -7.82 21.03 -12.67
N LEU A 107 -8.32 20.22 -11.73
CA LEU A 107 -8.25 20.53 -10.32
C LEU A 107 -7.11 19.78 -9.62
N PHE A 108 -6.45 18.88 -10.33
CA PHE A 108 -5.48 17.96 -9.75
C PHE A 108 -4.20 17.93 -10.55
N GLN A 109 -3.18 17.44 -9.90
CA GLN A 109 -1.93 17.10 -10.55
C GLN A 109 -1.63 15.62 -10.32
N THR A 110 -0.78 15.07 -11.18
CA THR A 110 -0.40 13.66 -11.14
C THR A 110 1.11 13.57 -10.99
N ALA A 111 1.57 12.64 -10.19
CA ALA A 111 3.00 12.45 -9.99
C ALA A 111 3.39 11.04 -10.42
N ASP A 112 4.47 10.93 -11.19
CA ASP A 112 5.07 9.64 -11.50
C ASP A 112 5.95 9.23 -10.31
N VAL A 113 5.77 8.01 -9.87
CA VAL A 113 6.45 7.47 -8.69
C VAL A 113 7.30 6.29 -9.10
N GLU A 114 8.56 6.33 -8.73
CA GLU A 114 9.45 5.19 -8.91
C GLU A 114 9.45 4.37 -7.64
N PRO A 115 9.11 3.06 -7.70
CA PRO A 115 9.03 2.23 -6.51
C PRO A 115 10.38 2.07 -5.82
N GLU A 116 10.35 1.98 -4.49
CA GLU A 116 11.53 1.68 -3.70
C GLU A 116 11.93 0.22 -3.81
N VAL A 117 10.96 -0.66 -4.02
CA VAL A 117 11.20 -2.09 -4.08
C VAL A 117 11.68 -2.46 -5.48
N ASP A 118 12.76 -3.22 -5.55
CA ASP A 118 13.22 -3.80 -6.81
C ASP A 118 12.53 -5.14 -7.00
N PHE A 119 11.50 -5.16 -7.81
CA PHE A 119 10.68 -6.36 -8.01
C PHE A 119 11.43 -7.50 -8.69
N ALA A 120 12.54 -7.18 -9.38
CA ALA A 120 13.35 -8.22 -10.00
C ALA A 120 14.21 -8.98 -9.00
N LYS A 121 14.38 -8.42 -7.79
CA LYS A 121 15.27 -8.99 -6.79
C LYS A 121 14.54 -9.39 -5.50
N LEU A 122 13.25 -9.61 -5.59
CA LEU A 122 12.49 -10.01 -4.41
C LEU A 122 12.89 -11.41 -3.97
N GLU A 123 13.30 -11.53 -2.74
CA GLU A 123 13.64 -12.82 -2.14
C GLU A 123 12.69 -13.17 -1.01
N GLU A 124 12.35 -12.21 -0.18
CA GLU A 124 11.45 -12.43 0.94
C GLU A 124 10.40 -11.35 0.99
N VAL A 125 9.18 -11.74 1.30
CA VAL A 125 8.09 -10.81 1.48
C VAL A 125 7.32 -11.18 2.74
N LEU A 126 6.68 -10.19 3.33
CA LEU A 126 5.79 -10.38 4.47
C LEU A 126 4.40 -9.96 4.06
N VAL A 127 3.42 -10.79 4.38
CA VAL A 127 2.03 -10.44 4.19
C VAL A 127 1.54 -9.77 5.45
N VAL A 128 1.01 -8.56 5.31
CA VAL A 128 0.42 -7.85 6.43
C VAL A 128 -0.95 -8.44 6.65
N THR A 129 -1.13 -9.08 7.79
CA THR A 129 -2.42 -9.64 8.15
C THR A 129 -3.01 -8.84 9.30
N LYS A 130 -4.31 -8.63 9.23
CA LYS A 130 -5.02 -8.11 10.38
C LYS A 130 -5.46 -9.27 11.23
N PRO A 131 -5.19 -9.24 12.54
CA PRO A 131 -5.75 -10.27 13.39
C PRO A 131 -7.26 -10.24 13.31
N ARG A 132 -7.87 -11.40 13.21
CA ARG A 132 -9.31 -11.50 13.32
C ARG A 132 -9.69 -11.49 14.79
N ALA A 133 -10.94 -11.21 15.04
CA ALA A 133 -11.41 -11.22 16.43
C ALA A 133 -11.11 -12.53 17.11
N GLU A 134 -11.27 -13.64 16.41
CA GLU A 134 -10.99 -14.96 16.97
C GLU A 134 -9.51 -15.29 17.06
N GLU A 135 -8.66 -14.50 16.44
CA GLU A 135 -7.21 -14.69 16.51
C GLU A 135 -6.56 -13.82 17.56
N LEU A 136 -7.31 -12.87 18.09
CA LEU A 136 -6.79 -12.00 19.14
C LEU A 136 -6.92 -12.69 20.48
N PRO A 137 -5.97 -12.45 21.38
CA PRO A 137 -6.14 -12.96 22.73
C PRO A 137 -7.42 -12.36 23.31
N PRO A 138 -8.23 -13.18 23.98
CA PRO A 138 -9.43 -12.64 24.59
C PRO A 138 -9.07 -11.63 25.68
N PRO A 139 -9.89 -10.62 25.89
CA PRO A 139 -9.64 -9.68 26.98
C PRO A 139 -9.79 -10.41 28.33
N PRO A 140 -9.10 -9.94 29.35
CA PRO A 140 -9.29 -10.51 30.67
C PRO A 140 -10.74 -10.37 31.09
N ALA A 141 -11.28 -11.39 31.73
CA ALA A 141 -12.62 -11.32 32.26
C ALA A 141 -12.69 -10.24 33.34
N PRO A 142 -13.79 -9.47 33.38
CA PRO A 142 -13.90 -8.40 34.36
C PRO A 142 -13.77 -8.85 35.80
N ASP A 143 -14.18 -10.08 36.08
CA ASP A 143 -14.12 -10.63 37.43
C ASP A 143 -12.98 -11.62 37.58
N GLY A 144 -12.06 -11.65 36.64
CA GLY A 144 -10.95 -12.60 36.67
C GLY A 144 -11.28 -13.98 36.18
N LYS A 145 -12.50 -14.22 35.75
CA LYS A 145 -12.86 -15.52 35.22
C LYS A 145 -12.36 -15.67 33.80
N THR A 146 -12.27 -16.94 33.38
CA THR A 146 -11.89 -17.24 32.05
C THR A 146 -12.84 -16.59 31.06
N PRO A 147 -12.31 -15.91 30.06
CA PRO A 147 -13.18 -15.40 29.01
C PRO A 147 -13.81 -16.55 28.27
N SER A 148 -14.98 -16.35 27.86
CA SER A 148 -15.69 -17.38 27.10
C SER A 148 -15.93 -16.97 25.70
#